data_44368a8bfff7c10909e7fcac25f65c08
#
_entry.id   44368a8bfff7c10909e7fcac25f65c08
#
_cell.length_a   1.000
_cell.length_b   1.000
_cell.length_c   1.000
_cell.angle_alpha   90.00
_cell.angle_beta   90.00
_cell.angle_gamma   90.00
#
_symmetry.space_group_name_H-M   'P 1'
#
loop_
_entity.id
_entity.type
_entity.pdbx_description
1 polymer ?
#
loop_
_entity_poly.entity_id
_entity_poly.type
_entity_poly.pdbx_seq_one_letter_code
_entity_poly.pdbx_strand_id
1 'polypeptide(L)'
;FARLEDISKNENPDIRYYSGTIWYETEFKLKKKPEGELYLNLNDVGVMAKVKINGQYAGGVWTAPYRVNVTDLVRKGKNKVEIEVVTTWMNRLIGDSGLPESERKTWTPCNSWKPTDTLQKSGLVGPVYIECVN
;
A
#
# COMPACT_ATOMS: atom_id res chain seq x y z
N PHE A 1 0.53 11.81 1.30
CA PHE A 1 0.43 11.93 -0.16
C PHE A 1 -0.90 12.58 -0.53
N ALA A 2 -0.88 13.53 -1.46
CA ALA A 2 -2.09 14.19 -1.96
C ALA A 2 -2.92 13.26 -2.86
N ARG A 3 -2.27 12.29 -3.48
CA ARG A 3 -2.90 11.23 -4.28
C ARG A 3 -2.07 9.96 -4.21
N LEU A 4 -2.71 8.84 -4.56
CA LEU A 4 -2.04 7.55 -4.59
C LEU A 4 -1.13 7.46 -5.81
N GLU A 5 0.05 6.86 -5.62
CA GLU A 5 1.04 6.67 -6.67
C GLU A 5 1.91 5.44 -6.38
N ASP A 6 2.52 4.91 -7.42
CA ASP A 6 3.62 3.95 -7.26
C ASP A 6 4.84 4.72 -6.78
N ILE A 7 5.20 4.55 -5.52
CA ILE A 7 6.29 5.34 -4.91
C ILE A 7 7.66 5.04 -5.50
N SER A 8 7.82 3.89 -6.18
CA SER A 8 9.08 3.58 -6.89
C SER A 8 9.36 4.54 -8.05
N LYS A 9 8.35 5.31 -8.47
CA LYS A 9 8.46 6.33 -9.52
C LYS A 9 8.61 7.75 -8.98
N ASN A 10 8.64 7.92 -7.66
CA ASN A 10 8.78 9.24 -7.04
C ASN A 10 10.15 9.85 -7.33
N GLU A 11 10.19 11.15 -7.56
CA GLU A 11 11.43 11.89 -7.86
C GLU A 11 12.37 11.94 -6.66
N ASN A 12 11.83 11.96 -5.44
CA ASN A 12 12.63 11.97 -4.22
C ASN A 12 13.22 10.57 -3.95
N PRO A 13 14.56 10.43 -3.93
CA PRO A 13 15.20 9.11 -3.70
C PRO A 13 14.84 8.48 -2.37
N ASP A 14 14.59 9.25 -1.33
CA ASP A 14 14.20 8.72 -0.02
C ASP A 14 12.83 8.04 -0.05
N ILE A 15 11.96 8.47 -0.95
CA ILE A 15 10.64 7.86 -1.19
C ILE A 15 10.77 6.74 -2.21
N ARG A 16 11.44 6.99 -3.32
CA ARG A 16 11.57 6.03 -4.43
C ARG A 16 12.16 4.67 -4.01
N TYR A 17 13.17 4.69 -3.15
CA TYR A 17 13.83 3.49 -2.68
C TYR A 17 13.31 2.99 -1.32
N TYR A 18 12.24 3.60 -0.80
CA TYR A 18 11.72 3.20 0.49
C TYR A 18 11.25 1.75 0.49
N SER A 19 11.62 1.03 1.53
CA SER A 19 11.17 -0.33 1.79
C SER A 19 10.76 -0.42 3.27
N GLY A 20 9.63 -1.05 3.52
CA GLY A 20 9.09 -1.16 4.87
C GLY A 20 7.59 -1.03 4.87
N THR A 21 7.04 -0.40 5.90
CA THR A 21 5.61 -0.24 6.10
C THR A 21 5.19 1.19 5.83
N ILE A 22 4.12 1.35 5.06
CA ILE A 22 3.52 2.64 4.75
C ILE A 22 2.07 2.64 5.24
N TRP A 23 1.70 3.67 5.96
CA TRP A 23 0.36 3.83 6.52
C TRP A 23 -0.42 4.86 5.71
N TYR A 24 -1.60 4.47 5.25
CA TYR A 24 -2.54 5.33 4.55
C TYR A 24 -3.82 5.45 5.38
N GLU A 25 -4.34 6.65 5.49
CA GLU A 25 -5.54 6.93 6.26
C GLU A 25 -6.43 7.87 5.47
N THR A 26 -7.73 7.55 5.42
CA THR A 26 -8.73 8.39 4.76
C THR A 26 -10.11 8.12 5.37
N GLU A 27 -11.07 8.93 4.96
CA GLU A 27 -12.46 8.82 5.38
C GLU A 27 -13.39 8.90 4.17
N PHE A 28 -14.52 8.23 4.27
CA PHE A 28 -15.61 8.37 3.30
C PHE A 28 -16.95 8.38 4.01
N LYS A 29 -17.97 8.92 3.32
CA LYS A 29 -19.32 8.99 3.86
C LYS A 29 -20.29 8.21 2.99
N LEU A 30 -21.17 7.44 3.65
CA LEU A 30 -22.28 6.77 3.01
C LEU A 30 -23.59 7.45 3.44
N LYS A 31 -24.37 7.92 2.47
CA LYS A 31 -25.71 8.47 2.74
C LYS A 31 -26.65 7.38 3.24
N LYS A 32 -26.47 6.17 2.73
CA LYS A 32 -27.22 4.97 3.09
C LYS A 32 -26.29 3.77 2.95
N LYS A 33 -26.39 2.81 3.89
CA LYS A 33 -25.68 1.56 3.74
C LYS A 33 -26.36 0.72 2.64
N PRO A 34 -25.68 0.43 1.52
CA PRO A 34 -26.27 -0.38 0.45
C PRO A 34 -26.63 -1.78 0.92
N GLU A 35 -27.60 -2.39 0.27
CA GLU A 35 -27.87 -3.83 0.41
C GLU A 35 -26.82 -4.62 -0.35
N GLY A 36 -26.63 -5.89 0.04
CA GLY A 36 -25.63 -6.76 -0.58
C GLY A 36 -24.27 -6.66 0.07
N GLU A 37 -23.29 -7.24 -0.56
CA GLU A 37 -21.91 -7.25 -0.07
C GLU A 37 -21.14 -6.01 -0.51
N LEU A 38 -20.35 -5.47 0.40
CA LEU A 38 -19.48 -4.33 0.15
C LEU A 38 -18.02 -4.76 0.24
N TYR A 39 -17.24 -4.40 -0.77
CA TYR A 39 -15.80 -4.65 -0.83
C TYR A 39 -15.05 -3.34 -0.94
N LEU A 40 -13.98 -3.21 -0.17
CA LEU A 40 -12.97 -2.19 -0.43
C LEU A 40 -11.98 -2.76 -1.45
N ASN A 41 -11.95 -2.19 -2.64
CA ASN A 41 -11.05 -2.60 -3.70
C ASN A 41 -9.86 -1.65 -3.75
N LEU A 42 -8.68 -2.17 -3.46
CA LEU A 42 -7.43 -1.41 -3.49
C LEU A 42 -6.84 -1.31 -4.90
N ASN A 43 -7.40 -2.09 -5.84
CA ASN A 43 -7.02 -2.18 -7.24
C ASN A 43 -5.58 -2.63 -7.45
N ASP A 44 -4.60 -1.85 -7.02
CA ASP A 44 -3.20 -2.17 -7.22
C ASP A 44 -2.34 -1.82 -6.00
N VAL A 45 -1.58 -2.78 -5.52
CA VAL A 45 -0.76 -2.70 -4.31
C VAL A 45 0.62 -3.32 -4.56
N GLY A 46 1.64 -2.67 -4.12
CA GLY A 46 2.97 -3.26 -4.11
C GLY A 46 3.55 -3.22 -2.68
N VAL A 47 3.43 -4.28 -1.89
CA VAL A 47 3.25 -5.69 -2.27
C VAL A 47 2.04 -6.31 -1.55
N MET A 48 1.88 -6.03 -0.27
CA MET A 48 0.84 -6.59 0.60
C MET A 48 0.17 -5.46 1.37
N ALA A 49 -1.13 -5.59 1.62
CA ALA A 49 -1.86 -4.61 2.39
C ALA A 49 -2.74 -5.26 3.45
N LYS A 50 -2.89 -4.57 4.58
CA LYS A 50 -3.86 -4.87 5.63
C LYS A 50 -4.81 -3.69 5.76
N VAL A 51 -6.10 -3.98 5.93
CA VAL A 51 -7.15 -2.97 5.97
C VAL A 51 -7.86 -2.98 7.31
N LYS A 52 -8.06 -1.79 7.88
CA LYS A 52 -8.96 -1.57 9.01
C LYS A 52 -10.06 -0.61 8.59
N ILE A 53 -11.27 -0.91 9.01
CA ILE A 53 -12.44 -0.05 8.83
C ILE A 53 -12.99 0.27 10.21
N ASN A 54 -13.11 1.57 10.51
CA ASN A 54 -13.64 2.05 11.80
C ASN A 54 -12.93 1.41 13.01
N GLY A 55 -11.60 1.23 12.89
CA GLY A 55 -10.77 0.65 13.93
C GLY A 55 -10.77 -0.87 14.03
N GLN A 56 -11.51 -1.56 13.15
CA GLN A 56 -11.61 -3.03 13.15
C GLN A 56 -10.88 -3.61 11.93
N TYR A 57 -10.12 -4.68 12.16
CA TYR A 57 -9.41 -5.38 11.10
C TYR A 57 -10.39 -6.03 10.11
N ALA A 58 -10.26 -5.69 8.84
CA ALA A 58 -11.13 -6.18 7.77
C ALA A 58 -10.51 -7.34 6.99
N GLY A 59 -9.21 -7.38 6.87
CA GLY A 59 -8.49 -8.42 6.14
C GLY A 59 -7.19 -7.94 5.53
N GLY A 60 -6.45 -8.88 4.97
CA GLY A 60 -5.20 -8.61 4.25
C GLY A 60 -5.26 -9.16 2.83
N VAL A 61 -4.52 -8.53 1.93
CA VAL A 61 -4.41 -8.94 0.53
C VAL A 61 -2.94 -8.92 0.09
N TRP A 62 -2.52 -9.94 -0.66
CA TRP A 62 -1.17 -10.04 -1.21
C TRP A 62 -1.14 -10.57 -2.65
N THR A 63 -2.31 -10.88 -3.20
CA THR A 63 -2.48 -11.26 -4.60
C THR A 63 -3.73 -10.60 -5.16
N ALA A 64 -3.76 -10.37 -6.47
CA ALA A 64 -4.96 -9.86 -7.12
C ALA A 64 -6.10 -10.91 -7.10
N PRO A 65 -7.37 -10.50 -6.94
CA PRO A 65 -7.82 -9.12 -6.79
C PRO A 65 -7.54 -8.57 -5.39
N TYR A 66 -7.02 -7.35 -5.31
CA TYR A 66 -6.70 -6.70 -4.04
C TYR A 66 -7.96 -6.08 -3.44
N ARG A 67 -8.86 -6.89 -2.93
CA ARG A 67 -10.13 -6.44 -2.33
C ARG A 67 -10.44 -7.16 -1.03
N VAL A 68 -11.14 -6.48 -0.15
CA VAL A 68 -11.49 -6.97 1.18
C VAL A 68 -12.99 -6.76 1.41
N ASN A 69 -13.67 -7.77 1.93
CA ASN A 69 -15.08 -7.65 2.31
C ASN A 69 -15.19 -6.77 3.56
N VAL A 70 -15.91 -5.67 3.44
CA VAL A 70 -16.10 -4.70 4.52
C VAL A 70 -17.57 -4.54 4.93
N THR A 71 -18.42 -5.44 4.47
CA THR A 71 -19.89 -5.37 4.65
C THR A 71 -20.30 -5.10 6.09
N ASP A 72 -19.72 -5.84 7.04
CA ASP A 72 -20.11 -5.75 8.44
C ASP A 72 -19.40 -4.63 9.22
N LEU A 73 -18.45 -3.96 8.59
CA LEU A 73 -17.63 -2.93 9.24
C LEU A 73 -17.99 -1.50 8.83
N VAL A 74 -18.58 -1.33 7.66
CA VAL A 74 -19.03 -0.03 7.19
C VAL A 74 -20.39 0.33 7.78
N ARG A 75 -20.63 1.62 7.94
CA ARG A 75 -21.87 2.14 8.51
C ARG A 75 -22.40 3.33 7.71
N LYS A 76 -23.64 3.69 7.91
CA LYS A 76 -24.19 4.94 7.42
C LYS A 76 -23.41 6.09 8.06
N GLY A 77 -23.12 7.12 7.27
CA GLY A 77 -22.36 8.28 7.71
C GLY A 77 -20.88 8.13 7.48
N LYS A 78 -20.08 8.63 8.40
CA LYS A 78 -18.62 8.69 8.29
C LYS A 78 -17.96 7.35 8.59
N ASN A 79 -17.05 6.93 7.70
CA ASN A 79 -16.26 5.73 7.86
C ASN A 79 -14.77 6.08 7.74
N LYS A 80 -13.97 5.55 8.66
CA LYS A 80 -12.52 5.70 8.65
C LYS A 80 -11.87 4.47 8.03
N VAL A 81 -10.97 4.68 7.08
CA VAL A 81 -10.19 3.63 6.41
C VAL A 81 -8.72 3.79 6.76
N GLU A 82 -8.11 2.73 7.25
CA GLU A 82 -6.68 2.66 7.49
C GLU A 82 -6.11 1.49 6.70
N ILE A 83 -5.09 1.75 5.90
CA ILE A 83 -4.44 0.76 5.05
C ILE A 83 -2.96 0.74 5.37
N GLU A 84 -2.47 -0.41 5.83
CA GLU A 84 -1.06 -0.67 6.07
C GLU A 84 -0.50 -1.44 4.88
N VAL A 85 0.43 -0.83 4.15
CA VAL A 85 1.10 -1.48 3.02
C VAL A 85 2.51 -1.86 3.42
N VAL A 86 2.85 -3.13 3.21
CA VAL A 86 4.19 -3.65 3.48
C VAL A 86 4.87 -3.93 2.15
N THR A 87 6.07 -3.39 1.97
CA THR A 87 6.89 -3.59 0.79
C THR A 87 8.03 -4.55 1.08
N THR A 88 8.71 -5.03 0.03
CA THR A 88 9.94 -5.82 0.19
C THR A 88 11.15 -4.89 0.34
N TRP A 89 12.29 -5.45 0.76
CA TRP A 89 13.57 -4.72 0.87
C TRP A 89 14.25 -4.46 -0.48
N MET A 90 13.72 -5.00 -1.57
CA MET A 90 14.33 -4.95 -2.90
C MET A 90 14.69 -3.52 -3.33
N ASN A 91 13.73 -2.58 -3.25
CA ASN A 91 13.97 -1.22 -3.72
C ASN A 91 15.03 -0.49 -2.88
N ARG A 92 15.05 -0.73 -1.56
CA ARG A 92 16.08 -0.15 -0.70
C ARG A 92 17.47 -0.70 -1.03
N LEU A 93 17.56 -2.00 -1.26
CA LEU A 93 18.83 -2.62 -1.63
C LEU A 93 19.35 -2.14 -2.99
N ILE A 94 18.45 -1.93 -3.96
CA ILE A 94 18.82 -1.34 -5.26
C ILE A 94 19.34 0.07 -5.06
N GLY A 95 18.65 0.89 -4.27
CA GLY A 95 19.09 2.26 -3.98
C GLY A 95 20.43 2.32 -3.28
N ASP A 96 20.63 1.46 -2.28
CA ASP A 96 21.89 1.40 -1.54
C ASP A 96 23.05 0.89 -2.38
N SER A 97 22.80 0.04 -3.37
CA SER A 97 23.85 -0.53 -4.23
C SER A 97 24.63 0.52 -5.02
N GLY A 98 24.01 1.67 -5.28
CA GLY A 98 24.65 2.81 -5.94
C GLY A 98 25.34 3.79 -5.00
N LEU A 99 25.31 3.57 -3.69
CA LEU A 99 25.85 4.48 -2.68
C LEU A 99 27.15 3.92 -2.06
N PRO A 100 28.06 4.83 -1.60
CA PRO A 100 29.15 4.42 -0.73
C PRO A 100 28.63 3.74 0.51
N GLU A 101 29.38 2.78 1.06
CA GLU A 101 28.97 2.00 2.23
C GLU A 101 28.53 2.89 3.40
N SER A 102 29.21 4.01 3.64
CA SER A 102 28.90 4.94 4.71
C SER A 102 27.55 5.66 4.56
N GLU A 103 26.97 5.70 3.36
CA GLU A 103 25.70 6.38 3.07
C GLU A 103 24.53 5.39 2.92
N ARG A 104 24.79 4.08 2.99
CA ARG A 104 23.76 3.05 2.86
C ARG A 104 22.88 3.00 4.11
N LYS A 105 21.57 2.82 3.90
CA LYS A 105 20.58 2.70 4.98
C LYS A 105 20.37 1.27 5.45
N THR A 106 20.87 0.28 4.70
CA THR A 106 20.82 -1.13 5.07
C THR A 106 22.22 -1.69 5.21
N TRP A 107 22.34 -2.74 6.02
CA TRP A 107 23.56 -3.54 6.10
C TRP A 107 23.27 -4.95 5.60
N THR A 108 24.11 -5.44 4.70
CA THR A 108 24.09 -6.81 4.23
C THR A 108 25.50 -7.24 3.85
N PRO A 109 25.92 -8.47 4.16
CA PRO A 109 27.24 -8.96 3.78
C PRO A 109 27.41 -9.09 2.27
N CYS A 110 26.32 -9.24 1.54
CA CYS A 110 26.31 -9.33 0.08
C CYS A 110 25.04 -8.69 -0.48
N ASN A 111 25.23 -7.69 -1.34
CA ASN A 111 24.10 -7.09 -2.07
C ASN A 111 24.28 -7.41 -3.56
N SER A 112 23.47 -8.34 -4.07
CA SER A 112 23.49 -8.75 -5.47
C SER A 112 22.75 -7.80 -6.41
N TRP A 113 22.01 -6.82 -5.85
CA TRP A 113 21.29 -5.83 -6.65
C TRP A 113 22.25 -4.77 -7.21
N LYS A 114 21.88 -4.22 -8.36
CA LYS A 114 22.64 -3.19 -9.06
C LYS A 114 21.82 -1.90 -9.17
N PRO A 115 22.46 -0.71 -9.24
CA PRO A 115 21.73 0.56 -9.37
C PRO A 115 20.84 0.63 -10.62
N THR A 116 21.17 -0.17 -11.64
CA THR A 116 20.43 -0.24 -12.92
C THR A 116 19.28 -1.25 -12.90
N ASP A 117 19.11 -2.02 -11.83
CA ASP A 117 18.00 -2.97 -11.72
C ASP A 117 16.67 -2.24 -11.64
N THR A 118 15.64 -2.82 -12.26
CA THR A 118 14.30 -2.25 -12.25
C THR A 118 13.69 -2.32 -10.86
N LEU A 119 13.19 -1.19 -10.37
CA LEU A 119 12.51 -1.13 -9.09
C LEU A 119 11.19 -1.90 -9.12
N GLN A 120 10.85 -2.54 -8.01
CA GLN A 120 9.56 -3.16 -7.81
C GLN A 120 8.50 -2.09 -7.53
N LYS A 121 7.30 -2.24 -8.13
CA LYS A 121 6.14 -1.42 -7.79
C LYS A 121 5.92 -1.44 -6.27
N SER A 122 5.69 -0.28 -5.68
CA SER A 122 5.69 -0.12 -4.24
C SER A 122 4.60 0.84 -3.77
N GLY A 123 3.99 0.50 -2.64
CA GLY A 123 2.96 1.32 -2.01
C GLY A 123 1.55 1.03 -2.51
N LEU A 124 0.61 1.87 -2.10
CA LEU A 124 -0.77 1.81 -2.54
C LEU A 124 -0.93 2.63 -3.82
N VAL A 125 -1.09 1.93 -4.92
CA VAL A 125 -1.17 2.56 -6.24
C VAL A 125 -2.61 2.96 -6.57
N GLY A 126 -3.57 2.11 -6.21
CA GLY A 126 -4.99 2.40 -6.42
C GLY A 126 -5.42 2.42 -7.88
N PRO A 127 -6.49 3.13 -8.22
CA PRO A 127 -7.40 3.84 -7.33
C PRO A 127 -8.14 2.92 -6.35
N VAL A 128 -8.47 3.46 -5.16
CA VAL A 128 -9.21 2.73 -4.13
C VAL A 128 -10.68 3.13 -4.18
N TYR A 129 -11.56 2.15 -4.15
CA TYR A 129 -13.01 2.40 -4.22
C TYR A 129 -13.82 1.32 -3.50
N ILE A 130 -15.07 1.65 -3.19
CA ILE A 130 -16.03 0.69 -2.62
C ILE A 130 -16.84 0.07 -3.75
N GLU A 131 -16.88 -1.27 -3.79
CA GLU A 131 -17.73 -2.04 -4.67
C GLU A 131 -18.96 -2.53 -3.92
N CYS A 132 -20.12 -2.43 -4.54
CA CYS A 132 -21.35 -3.05 -4.06
C CYS A 132 -21.69 -4.24 -4.96
N VAL A 133 -21.80 -5.41 -4.36
CA VAL A 133 -22.12 -6.65 -5.06
C VAL A 133 -23.44 -7.19 -4.50
N ASN A 134 -24.43 -7.30 -5.38
CA ASN A 134 -25.76 -7.81 -5.03
C ASN A 134 -25.84 -9.33 -5.21
#